data_519bb2bc91b10399a197cfd760e30801
#
_entry.id   519bb2bc91b10399a197cfd760e30801
#
_cell.length_a   1.000
_cell.length_b   1.000
_cell.length_c   1.000
_cell.angle_alpha   90.00
_cell.angle_beta   90.00
_cell.angle_gamma   90.00
#
_symmetry.space_group_name_H-M   'P 1'
#
loop_
_entity.id
_entity.type
_entity.pdbx_description
1 polymer ?
#
loop_
_entity_poly.entity_id
_entity_poly.type
_entity_poly.pdbx_seq_one_letter_code
_entity_poly.pdbx_strand_id
1 'polypeptide(L)'
;MRKRIGRGVVLGAVLATLAGTGSVAAHEERDVGGYTLEVGFRNEPVYSGEESGLELLVSQGGQPVEGLEDSLQAQVTYGDQTRDLEISPKFDEPGAYQSVFFPTAAGQYSFRISGDIEGQAVEETFTSGPDTFGDVQDVSSGQFPVQYPATADVVRDAEAGANAATMATVALVVGGIGLVAGLVALGLAVARRRA
;
A
#
# COMPACT_ATOMS: atom_id res chain seq x y z
N MET A 1 -31.24 -70.21 22.58
CA MET A 1 -29.98 -69.45 22.40
C MET A 1 -30.29 -68.13 21.75
N ARG A 2 -30.32 -67.00 22.50
CA ARG A 2 -30.59 -65.64 22.01
C ARG A 2 -29.26 -64.90 21.94
N LYS A 3 -28.79 -64.62 20.69
CA LYS A 3 -27.63 -63.73 20.47
C LYS A 3 -28.03 -62.24 20.66
N ARG A 4 -27.39 -61.60 21.63
CA ARG A 4 -27.49 -60.13 21.85
C ARG A 4 -26.52 -59.46 20.89
N ILE A 5 -27.09 -58.62 20.00
CA ILE A 5 -26.30 -57.76 19.12
C ILE A 5 -25.99 -56.50 19.94
N GLY A 6 -24.69 -56.27 20.20
CA GLY A 6 -24.20 -55.07 20.88
C GLY A 6 -24.31 -53.86 19.95
N ARG A 7 -24.98 -52.79 20.43
CA ARG A 7 -24.99 -51.50 19.75
C ARG A 7 -23.68 -50.78 20.09
N GLY A 8 -22.77 -50.74 19.12
CA GLY A 8 -21.60 -49.86 19.17
C GLY A 8 -22.02 -48.39 18.98
N VAL A 9 -21.80 -47.58 19.99
CA VAL A 9 -21.93 -46.13 19.91
C VAL A 9 -20.68 -45.60 19.19
N VAL A 10 -20.82 -45.16 17.95
CA VAL A 10 -19.77 -44.41 17.25
C VAL A 10 -19.82 -42.97 17.74
N LEU A 11 -18.89 -42.62 18.62
CA LEU A 11 -18.70 -41.25 19.09
C LEU A 11 -17.92 -40.47 17.98
N GLY A 12 -18.63 -39.80 17.12
CA GLY A 12 -18.04 -38.92 16.10
C GLY A 12 -17.49 -37.67 16.78
N ALA A 13 -16.16 -37.57 16.88
CA ALA A 13 -15.49 -36.34 17.28
C ALA A 13 -15.62 -35.34 16.14
N VAL A 14 -16.53 -34.38 16.27
CA VAL A 14 -16.59 -33.17 15.42
C VAL A 14 -15.43 -32.27 15.88
N LEU A 15 -14.34 -32.31 15.15
CA LEU A 15 -13.25 -31.35 15.30
C LEU A 15 -13.75 -30.02 14.72
N ALA A 16 -14.26 -29.15 15.59
CA ALA A 16 -14.57 -27.77 15.23
C ALA A 16 -13.23 -27.05 15.01
N THR A 17 -12.82 -26.94 13.75
CA THR A 17 -11.78 -25.97 13.34
C THR A 17 -12.36 -24.57 13.56
N LEU A 18 -12.04 -23.95 14.69
CA LEU A 18 -12.15 -22.51 14.82
C LEU A 18 -11.13 -21.91 13.82
N ALA A 19 -11.60 -21.61 12.62
CA ALA A 19 -10.91 -20.65 11.78
C ALA A 19 -10.97 -19.32 12.57
N GLY A 20 -9.84 -18.95 13.16
CA GLY A 20 -9.67 -17.65 13.76
C GLY A 20 -9.89 -16.62 12.64
N THR A 21 -11.02 -15.91 12.69
CA THR A 21 -11.16 -14.66 11.97
C THR A 21 -10.16 -13.70 12.62
N GLY A 22 -8.98 -13.55 12.02
CA GLY A 22 -8.07 -12.49 12.42
C GLY A 22 -8.87 -11.19 12.31
N SER A 23 -9.10 -10.53 13.45
CA SER A 23 -9.55 -9.14 13.44
C SER A 23 -8.42 -8.34 12.82
N VAL A 24 -8.65 -7.70 11.68
CA VAL A 24 -7.77 -6.63 11.22
C VAL A 24 -7.83 -5.58 12.32
N ALA A 25 -6.73 -5.38 13.03
CA ALA A 25 -6.61 -4.30 13.99
C ALA A 25 -6.47 -3.00 13.19
N ALA A 26 -7.18 -1.95 13.59
CA ALA A 26 -7.06 -0.63 12.98
C ALA A 26 -5.70 0.02 13.29
N HIS A 27 -5.00 -0.48 14.30
CA HIS A 27 -3.69 -0.01 14.75
C HIS A 27 -2.80 -1.18 15.15
N GLU A 28 -1.49 -1.00 15.01
CA GLU A 28 -0.47 -1.91 15.53
C GLU A 28 0.03 -1.38 16.87
N GLU A 29 -0.04 -2.21 17.91
CA GLU A 29 0.45 -1.90 19.25
C GLU A 29 1.83 -2.52 19.46
N ARG A 30 2.76 -1.77 20.07
CA ARG A 30 4.11 -2.24 20.38
C ARG A 30 4.65 -1.61 21.66
N ASP A 31 5.21 -2.47 22.53
CA ASP A 31 5.89 -2.02 23.75
C ASP A 31 7.36 -1.67 23.47
N VAL A 32 7.75 -0.44 23.80
CA VAL A 32 9.09 0.10 23.57
C VAL A 32 9.58 0.82 24.83
N GLY A 33 10.59 0.27 25.49
CA GLY A 33 11.23 0.93 26.65
C GLY A 33 10.31 1.24 27.84
N GLY A 34 9.19 0.52 27.98
CA GLY A 34 8.19 0.73 29.02
C GLY A 34 7.03 1.64 28.61
N TYR A 35 7.03 2.11 27.40
CA TYR A 35 5.91 2.80 26.76
C TYR A 35 5.24 1.86 25.76
N THR A 36 3.94 2.02 25.60
CA THR A 36 3.16 1.37 24.55
C THR A 36 2.88 2.39 23.45
N LEU A 37 3.31 2.09 22.24
CA LEU A 37 3.02 2.85 21.03
C LEU A 37 1.97 2.10 20.23
N GLU A 38 0.86 2.77 19.91
CA GLU A 38 -0.19 2.25 19.03
C GLU A 38 -0.23 3.13 17.77
N VAL A 39 0.02 2.53 16.60
CA VAL A 39 0.23 3.25 15.33
C VAL A 39 -0.67 2.69 14.25
N GLY A 40 -1.31 3.58 13.51
CA GLY A 40 -2.14 3.26 12.36
C GLY A 40 -2.48 4.48 11.51
N PHE A 41 -3.44 4.30 10.63
CA PHE A 41 -4.02 5.42 9.91
C PHE A 41 -5.09 6.12 10.75
N ARG A 42 -5.27 7.43 10.55
CA ARG A 42 -6.29 8.25 11.25
C ARG A 42 -7.73 7.78 11.00
N ASN A 43 -7.98 7.09 9.93
CA ASN A 43 -9.28 6.56 9.53
C ASN A 43 -9.08 5.25 8.76
N GLU A 44 -9.94 4.28 8.99
CA GLU A 44 -9.94 3.02 8.26
C GLU A 44 -11.37 2.62 7.85
N PRO A 45 -11.53 2.09 6.64
CA PRO A 45 -10.49 1.85 5.63
C PRO A 45 -9.99 3.15 4.99
N VAL A 46 -8.70 3.18 4.61
CA VAL A 46 -8.08 4.30 3.91
C VAL A 46 -8.18 4.08 2.40
N TYR A 47 -8.59 5.11 1.66
CA TYR A 47 -8.64 5.08 0.20
C TYR A 47 -7.65 6.05 -0.42
N SER A 48 -7.03 5.63 -1.53
CA SER A 48 -6.12 6.49 -2.27
C SER A 48 -6.83 7.75 -2.80
N GLY A 49 -6.22 8.92 -2.58
CA GLY A 49 -6.78 10.22 -2.98
C GLY A 49 -7.70 10.86 -1.93
N GLU A 50 -7.98 10.20 -0.81
CA GLU A 50 -8.74 10.75 0.30
C GLU A 50 -7.81 11.25 1.42
N GLU A 51 -8.33 12.18 2.24
CA GLU A 51 -7.58 12.65 3.40
C GLU A 51 -7.44 11.54 4.43
N SER A 52 -6.22 11.32 4.88
CA SER A 52 -5.88 10.44 5.97
C SER A 52 -4.63 10.94 6.68
N GLY A 53 -3.83 10.07 7.27
CA GLY A 53 -2.59 10.41 7.94
C GLY A 53 -2.18 9.38 8.95
N LEU A 54 -1.12 9.72 9.69
CA LEU A 54 -0.67 8.95 10.85
C LEU A 54 -1.56 9.25 12.05
N GLU A 55 -1.96 8.23 12.77
CA GLU A 55 -2.40 8.28 14.16
C GLU A 55 -1.39 7.53 15.03
N LEU A 56 -0.96 8.18 16.11
CA LEU A 56 -0.03 7.63 17.09
C LEU A 56 -0.61 7.86 18.49
N LEU A 57 -0.83 6.79 19.24
CA LEU A 57 -1.15 6.88 20.65
C LEU A 57 0.07 6.42 21.46
N VAL A 58 0.39 7.18 22.51
CA VAL A 58 1.49 6.84 23.42
C VAL A 58 0.98 6.78 24.85
N SER A 59 1.27 5.64 25.49
CA SER A 59 0.91 5.44 26.90
C SER A 59 2.04 4.78 27.68
N GLN A 60 2.01 4.96 29.02
CA GLN A 60 2.87 4.27 29.96
C GLN A 60 2.02 3.64 31.05
N GLY A 61 2.03 2.33 31.15
CA GLY A 61 1.18 1.60 32.12
C GLY A 61 -0.31 1.94 31.97
N GLY A 62 -0.77 2.19 30.74
CA GLY A 62 -2.15 2.55 30.42
C GLY A 62 -2.51 4.03 30.71
N GLN A 63 -1.54 4.85 31.09
CA GLN A 63 -1.73 6.31 31.25
C GLN A 63 -1.20 7.01 29.99
N PRO A 64 -1.95 7.99 29.41
CA PRO A 64 -1.50 8.74 28.26
C PRO A 64 -0.23 9.55 28.53
N VAL A 65 0.66 9.64 27.54
CA VAL A 65 1.87 10.48 27.60
C VAL A 65 1.70 11.65 26.64
N GLU A 66 1.75 12.88 27.18
CA GLU A 66 1.51 14.11 26.45
C GLU A 66 2.82 14.91 26.24
N GLY A 67 2.80 15.89 25.31
CA GLY A 67 3.91 16.82 25.09
C GLY A 67 5.06 16.22 24.28
N LEU A 68 4.80 15.24 23.41
CA LEU A 68 5.81 14.56 22.61
C LEU A 68 5.95 15.14 21.19
N GLU A 69 5.15 16.14 20.80
CA GLU A 69 5.15 16.74 19.48
C GLU A 69 6.47 17.38 19.08
N ASP A 70 7.26 17.85 20.07
CA ASP A 70 8.58 18.45 19.85
C ASP A 70 9.74 17.44 19.99
N SER A 71 9.49 16.28 20.61
CA SER A 71 10.51 15.26 20.91
C SER A 71 10.45 14.05 20.01
N LEU A 72 9.32 13.78 19.37
CA LEU A 72 9.15 12.70 18.39
C LEU A 72 9.15 13.26 16.97
N GLN A 73 9.64 12.46 16.07
CA GLN A 73 9.60 12.64 14.62
C GLN A 73 8.90 11.45 13.98
N ALA A 74 8.10 11.72 12.96
CA ALA A 74 7.47 10.69 12.16
C ALA A 74 7.85 10.82 10.69
N GLN A 75 7.94 9.68 10.02
CA GLN A 75 8.13 9.59 8.58
C GLN A 75 7.14 8.60 8.00
N VAL A 76 6.65 8.88 6.79
CA VAL A 76 5.88 7.92 6.00
C VAL A 76 6.71 7.47 4.81
N THR A 77 6.67 6.16 4.52
CA THR A 77 7.35 5.55 3.37
C THR A 77 6.34 4.75 2.53
N TYR A 78 6.44 4.93 1.21
CA TYR A 78 5.74 4.12 0.20
C TYR A 78 6.74 3.72 -0.88
N GLY A 79 7.01 2.44 -1.04
CA GLY A 79 8.07 1.94 -1.92
C GLY A 79 9.44 2.49 -1.53
N ASP A 80 10.05 3.26 -2.42
CA ASP A 80 11.34 3.93 -2.23
C ASP A 80 11.22 5.41 -1.83
N GLN A 81 9.99 5.93 -1.70
CA GLN A 81 9.74 7.32 -1.37
C GLN A 81 9.46 7.49 0.12
N THR A 82 10.14 8.42 0.76
CA THR A 82 9.98 8.77 2.17
C THR A 82 9.70 10.26 2.32
N ARG A 83 8.83 10.60 3.26
CA ARG A 83 8.47 11.97 3.61
C ARG A 83 8.37 12.13 5.11
N ASP A 84 8.94 13.22 5.64
CA ASP A 84 8.74 13.63 7.03
C ASP A 84 7.30 14.09 7.26
N LEU A 85 6.76 13.73 8.42
CA LEU A 85 5.43 14.10 8.86
C LEU A 85 5.55 15.02 10.09
N GLU A 86 4.85 16.14 10.06
CA GLU A 86 4.68 16.99 11.23
C GLU A 86 3.66 16.36 12.16
N ILE A 87 4.04 16.10 13.41
CA ILE A 87 3.18 15.52 14.45
C ILE A 87 2.53 16.64 15.24
N SER A 88 1.24 16.53 15.47
CA SER A 88 0.50 17.43 16.35
C SER A 88 -0.40 16.66 17.31
N PRO A 89 -0.62 17.14 18.55
CA PRO A 89 -1.55 16.48 19.45
C PRO A 89 -2.99 16.52 18.90
N LYS A 90 -3.75 15.45 19.13
CA LYS A 90 -5.17 15.42 18.80
C LYS A 90 -5.96 16.22 19.85
N PHE A 91 -6.92 16.98 19.37
CA PHE A 91 -7.77 17.76 20.25
C PHE A 91 -8.65 16.84 21.11
N ASP A 92 -8.66 17.08 22.44
CA ASP A 92 -9.47 16.36 23.43
C ASP A 92 -9.18 14.84 23.55
N GLU A 93 -8.00 14.40 23.07
CA GLU A 93 -7.53 13.01 23.18
C GLU A 93 -6.10 12.97 23.76
N PRO A 94 -5.95 12.95 25.11
CA PRO A 94 -4.64 12.91 25.75
C PRO A 94 -3.78 11.73 25.31
N GLY A 95 -2.50 11.95 25.00
CA GLY A 95 -1.55 10.95 24.53
C GLY A 95 -1.74 10.52 23.07
N ALA A 96 -2.70 11.12 22.36
CA ALA A 96 -2.91 10.90 20.95
C ALA A 96 -2.30 12.02 20.10
N TYR A 97 -1.56 11.62 19.06
CA TYR A 97 -0.89 12.48 18.09
C TYR A 97 -1.32 12.12 16.69
N GLN A 98 -1.25 13.09 15.80
CA GLN A 98 -1.62 12.87 14.40
C GLN A 98 -0.75 13.67 13.44
N SER A 99 -0.71 13.19 12.20
CA SER A 99 -0.27 13.96 11.05
C SER A 99 -1.23 13.76 9.90
N VAL A 100 -1.43 14.77 9.05
CA VAL A 100 -2.37 14.70 7.93
C VAL A 100 -1.62 14.64 6.61
N PHE A 101 -1.99 13.70 5.75
CA PHE A 101 -1.57 13.65 4.35
C PHE A 101 -2.60 12.93 3.49
N PHE A 102 -2.42 12.99 2.17
CA PHE A 102 -3.25 12.31 1.19
C PHE A 102 -2.44 11.16 0.58
N PRO A 103 -2.69 9.89 0.92
CA PRO A 103 -2.09 8.77 0.23
C PRO A 103 -2.63 8.73 -1.20
N THR A 104 -1.76 8.86 -2.19
CA THR A 104 -2.17 8.94 -3.61
C THR A 104 -2.02 7.63 -4.37
N ALA A 105 -1.47 6.60 -3.73
CA ALA A 105 -1.32 5.26 -4.27
C ALA A 105 -1.89 4.23 -3.31
N ALA A 106 -2.55 3.20 -3.85
CA ALA A 106 -2.98 2.04 -3.08
C ALA A 106 -1.79 1.12 -2.77
N GLY A 107 -1.84 0.42 -1.65
CA GLY A 107 -0.82 -0.53 -1.22
C GLY A 107 -0.27 -0.26 0.16
N GLN A 108 0.87 -0.85 0.43
CA GLN A 108 1.52 -0.85 1.74
C GLN A 108 2.25 0.45 2.02
N TYR A 109 2.05 0.98 3.22
CA TYR A 109 2.75 2.12 3.78
C TYR A 109 3.46 1.74 5.07
N SER A 110 4.58 2.41 5.38
CA SER A 110 5.27 2.27 6.66
C SER A 110 5.37 3.62 7.35
N PHE A 111 5.16 3.63 8.67
CA PHE A 111 5.40 4.77 9.54
C PHE A 111 6.62 4.50 10.41
N ARG A 112 7.64 5.35 10.33
CA ARG A 112 8.78 5.33 11.24
C ARG A 112 8.61 6.42 12.28
N ILE A 113 8.61 6.02 13.55
CA ILE A 113 8.57 6.90 14.71
C ILE A 113 9.96 6.88 15.36
N SER A 114 10.55 8.05 15.58
CA SER A 114 11.87 8.18 16.20
C SER A 114 11.96 9.42 17.06
N GLY A 115 12.83 9.39 18.06
CA GLY A 115 13.07 10.51 18.97
C GLY A 115 13.23 10.07 20.41
N ASP A 116 12.67 10.85 21.33
CA ASP A 116 12.82 10.64 22.78
C ASP A 116 11.47 10.76 23.48
N ILE A 117 11.17 9.80 24.34
CA ILE A 117 10.02 9.84 25.25
C ILE A 117 10.56 9.90 26.67
N GLU A 118 10.50 11.08 27.31
CA GLU A 118 10.92 11.32 28.70
C GLU A 118 12.34 10.81 29.01
N GLY A 119 13.29 10.96 28.07
CA GLY A 119 14.69 10.50 28.21
C GLY A 119 14.94 9.08 27.69
N GLN A 120 13.93 8.40 27.18
CA GLN A 120 14.06 7.10 26.55
C GLN A 120 14.07 7.26 25.02
N ALA A 121 15.19 6.90 24.38
CA ALA A 121 15.27 6.89 22.92
C ALA A 121 14.33 5.83 22.30
N VAL A 122 13.61 6.22 21.27
CA VAL A 122 12.67 5.38 20.53
C VAL A 122 13.01 5.43 19.04
N GLU A 123 13.00 4.27 18.39
CA GLU A 123 13.12 4.13 16.94
C GLU A 123 12.39 2.86 16.50
N GLU A 124 11.18 3.04 15.96
CA GLU A 124 10.32 1.94 15.55
C GLU A 124 9.72 2.19 14.16
N THR A 125 9.48 1.09 13.42
CA THR A 125 8.82 1.15 12.13
C THR A 125 7.60 0.23 12.13
N PHE A 126 6.45 0.79 11.83
CA PHE A 126 5.15 0.13 11.74
C PHE A 126 4.75 0.06 10.27
N THR A 127 4.32 -1.10 9.81
CA THR A 127 4.03 -1.31 8.39
C THR A 127 2.64 -1.87 8.23
N SER A 128 1.84 -1.24 7.35
CA SER A 128 0.50 -1.70 7.04
C SER A 128 0.50 -3.08 6.40
N GLY A 129 -0.57 -3.85 6.62
CA GLY A 129 -0.70 -5.20 6.07
C GLY A 129 -1.84 -5.98 6.70
N PRO A 130 -2.00 -7.25 6.33
CA PRO A 130 -3.14 -8.07 6.76
C PRO A 130 -3.15 -8.39 8.26
N ASP A 131 -1.99 -8.32 8.93
CA ASP A 131 -1.82 -8.68 10.35
C ASP A 131 -1.59 -7.46 11.26
N THR A 132 -1.63 -6.25 10.69
CA THR A 132 -1.42 -4.98 11.39
C THR A 132 -2.59 -4.03 11.10
N PHE A 133 -2.35 -2.76 10.83
CA PHE A 133 -3.35 -1.84 10.32
C PHE A 133 -3.48 -1.97 8.79
N GLY A 134 -4.65 -1.67 8.22
CA GLY A 134 -4.97 -1.98 6.82
C GLY A 134 -4.09 -1.22 5.81
N ASP A 135 -3.86 -1.83 4.65
CA ASP A 135 -3.25 -1.14 3.51
C ASP A 135 -4.18 -0.07 2.93
N VAL A 136 -3.60 0.96 2.31
CA VAL A 136 -4.37 1.92 1.53
C VAL A 136 -5.05 1.20 0.35
N GLN A 137 -6.37 1.31 0.27
CA GLN A 137 -7.18 0.70 -0.77
C GLN A 137 -7.29 1.59 -1.99
N ASP A 138 -7.49 0.99 -3.16
CA ASP A 138 -7.85 1.76 -4.34
C ASP A 138 -9.24 2.35 -4.18
N VAL A 139 -9.38 3.65 -4.43
CA VAL A 139 -10.64 4.37 -4.29
C VAL A 139 -11.76 3.77 -5.15
N SER A 140 -11.41 3.15 -6.29
CA SER A 140 -12.40 2.52 -7.17
C SER A 140 -13.13 1.36 -6.50
N SER A 141 -12.51 0.70 -5.52
CA SER A 141 -13.13 -0.41 -4.78
C SER A 141 -14.36 -0.01 -3.96
N GLY A 142 -14.43 1.26 -3.53
CA GLY A 142 -15.55 1.82 -2.77
C GLY A 142 -16.60 2.56 -3.62
N GLN A 143 -16.37 2.73 -4.92
CA GLN A 143 -17.24 3.53 -5.78
C GLN A 143 -18.55 2.82 -6.14
N PHE A 144 -19.66 3.56 -6.08
CA PHE A 144 -21.00 3.12 -6.48
C PHE A 144 -21.82 4.34 -7.01
N PRO A 145 -22.68 4.22 -8.03
CA PRO A 145 -23.00 3.04 -8.84
C PRO A 145 -22.05 2.78 -10.00
N VAL A 146 -21.12 3.69 -10.29
CA VAL A 146 -20.15 3.57 -11.39
C VAL A 146 -18.74 3.58 -10.81
N GLN A 147 -17.95 2.60 -11.20
CA GLN A 147 -16.53 2.57 -10.89
C GLN A 147 -15.74 3.26 -12.01
N TYR A 148 -14.85 4.15 -11.63
CA TYR A 148 -13.86 4.77 -12.53
C TYR A 148 -12.51 4.09 -12.36
N PRO A 149 -11.71 3.99 -13.45
CA PRO A 149 -10.35 3.46 -13.33
C PRO A 149 -9.53 4.25 -12.31
N ALA A 150 -8.62 3.58 -11.62
CA ALA A 150 -7.65 4.24 -10.77
C ALA A 150 -6.82 5.25 -11.59
N THR A 151 -6.46 6.38 -10.99
CA THR A 151 -5.65 7.40 -11.65
C THR A 151 -4.33 6.83 -12.18
N ALA A 152 -3.70 5.92 -11.43
CA ALA A 152 -2.47 5.24 -11.84
C ALA A 152 -2.67 4.39 -13.11
N ASP A 153 -3.82 3.74 -13.28
CA ASP A 153 -4.15 2.97 -14.48
C ASP A 153 -4.31 3.88 -15.69
N VAL A 154 -5.02 4.99 -15.51
CA VAL A 154 -5.22 5.98 -16.59
C VAL A 154 -3.88 6.57 -17.05
N VAL A 155 -3.00 6.92 -16.12
CA VAL A 155 -1.66 7.44 -16.43
C VAL A 155 -0.83 6.38 -17.17
N ARG A 156 -0.81 5.15 -16.67
CA ARG A 156 -0.08 4.04 -17.32
C ARG A 156 -0.58 3.78 -18.73
N ASP A 157 -1.88 3.77 -18.95
CA ASP A 157 -2.47 3.55 -20.28
C ASP A 157 -2.18 4.71 -21.23
N ALA A 158 -2.16 5.95 -20.73
CA ALA A 158 -1.76 7.12 -21.49
C ALA A 158 -0.28 7.07 -21.90
N GLU A 159 0.61 6.68 -21.00
CA GLU A 159 2.04 6.49 -21.29
C GLU A 159 2.28 5.36 -22.28
N ALA A 160 1.58 4.23 -22.13
CA ALA A 160 1.66 3.13 -23.08
C ALA A 160 1.21 3.55 -24.48
N GLY A 161 0.12 4.34 -24.57
CA GLY A 161 -0.36 4.92 -25.82
C GLY A 161 0.65 5.87 -26.48
N ALA A 162 1.27 6.76 -25.70
CA ALA A 162 2.31 7.68 -26.17
C ALA A 162 3.55 6.94 -26.70
N ASN A 163 4.00 5.91 -25.98
CA ASN A 163 5.12 5.06 -26.38
C ASN A 163 4.81 4.30 -27.69
N ALA A 164 3.60 3.75 -27.82
CA ALA A 164 3.17 3.06 -29.04
C ALA A 164 3.15 4.00 -30.25
N ALA A 165 2.66 5.24 -30.08
CA ALA A 165 2.67 6.25 -31.13
C ALA A 165 4.10 6.62 -31.56
N THR A 166 5.02 6.78 -30.64
CA THR A 166 6.44 7.04 -30.87
C THR A 166 7.08 5.90 -31.68
N MET A 167 6.86 4.66 -31.25
CA MET A 167 7.38 3.48 -31.95
C MET A 167 6.81 3.32 -33.37
N ALA A 168 5.53 3.62 -33.56
CA ALA A 168 4.91 3.62 -34.88
C ALA A 168 5.55 4.66 -35.82
N THR A 169 5.84 5.84 -35.27
CA THR A 169 6.53 6.91 -36.07
C THR A 169 7.93 6.49 -36.45
N VAL A 170 8.71 5.91 -35.53
CA VAL A 170 10.07 5.41 -35.82
C VAL A 170 10.02 4.31 -36.89
N ALA A 171 9.09 3.35 -36.74
CA ALA A 171 8.93 2.27 -37.72
C ALA A 171 8.58 2.79 -39.12
N LEU A 172 7.74 3.81 -39.20
CA LEU A 172 7.36 4.43 -40.48
C LEU A 172 8.55 5.13 -41.15
N VAL A 173 9.37 5.84 -40.38
CA VAL A 173 10.59 6.50 -40.89
C VAL A 173 11.61 5.45 -41.36
N VAL A 174 11.89 4.43 -40.58
CA VAL A 174 12.84 3.36 -40.94
C VAL A 174 12.33 2.56 -42.14
N GLY A 175 11.05 2.24 -42.17
CA GLY A 175 10.41 1.57 -43.30
C GLY A 175 10.45 2.38 -44.57
N GLY A 176 10.21 3.69 -44.48
CA GLY A 176 10.32 4.62 -45.61
C GLY A 176 11.74 4.69 -46.20
N ILE A 177 12.76 4.80 -45.36
CA ILE A 177 14.16 4.77 -45.79
C ILE A 177 14.50 3.44 -46.47
N GLY A 178 14.07 2.32 -45.90
CA GLY A 178 14.28 0.98 -46.46
C GLY A 178 13.65 0.84 -47.85
N LEU A 179 12.43 1.37 -48.03
CA LEU A 179 11.73 1.32 -49.33
C LEU A 179 12.45 2.13 -50.39
N VAL A 180 12.91 3.35 -50.06
CA VAL A 180 13.70 4.18 -50.99
C VAL A 180 15.00 3.49 -51.39
N ALA A 181 15.75 2.95 -50.45
CA ALA A 181 16.99 2.21 -50.70
C ALA A 181 16.76 0.98 -51.57
N GLY A 182 15.68 0.25 -51.33
CA GLY A 182 15.29 -0.90 -52.14
C GLY A 182 14.95 -0.56 -53.56
N LEU A 183 14.22 0.56 -53.81
CA LEU A 183 13.89 1.05 -55.14
C LEU A 183 15.15 1.51 -55.93
N VAL A 184 16.08 2.20 -55.26
CA VAL A 184 17.37 2.60 -55.83
C VAL A 184 18.20 1.38 -56.23
N ALA A 185 18.31 0.40 -55.35
CA ALA A 185 19.04 -0.85 -55.63
C ALA A 185 18.44 -1.60 -56.84
N LEU A 186 17.12 -1.70 -56.88
CA LEU A 186 16.40 -2.32 -58.00
C LEU A 186 16.65 -1.59 -59.32
N GLY A 187 16.59 -0.27 -59.31
CA GLY A 187 16.89 0.58 -60.47
C GLY A 187 18.30 0.37 -61.03
N LEU A 188 19.30 0.33 -60.12
CA LEU A 188 20.69 0.04 -60.48
C LEU A 188 20.89 -1.38 -61.05
N ALA A 189 20.20 -2.38 -60.48
CA ALA A 189 20.28 -3.75 -60.97
C ALA A 189 19.68 -3.91 -62.36
N VAL A 190 18.58 -3.23 -62.69
CA VAL A 190 17.95 -3.22 -63.99
C VAL A 190 18.83 -2.48 -64.99
N ALA A 191 19.43 -1.35 -64.65
CA ALA A 191 20.34 -0.60 -65.52
C ALA A 191 21.57 -1.43 -65.92
N ARG A 192 22.18 -2.17 -64.99
CA ARG A 192 23.32 -3.07 -65.24
C ARG A 192 22.99 -4.25 -66.17
N ARG A 193 21.75 -4.69 -66.25
CA ARG A 193 21.34 -5.78 -67.18
C ARG A 193 21.09 -5.31 -68.62
N ARG A 194 20.98 -4.00 -68.84
CA ARG A 194 20.74 -3.40 -70.14
C ARG A 194 22.01 -2.85 -70.78
N ALA A 195 23.13 -2.78 -70.06
CA ALA A 195 24.47 -2.49 -70.54
C ALA A 195 25.26 -3.79 -70.84
#